data_9e0d777b3e1d76aa975cf86c556e19de
#
_entry.id   9e0d777b3e1d76aa975cf86c556e19de
#
_cell.length_a   1.000
_cell.length_b   1.000
_cell.length_c   1.000
_cell.angle_alpha   90.00
_cell.angle_beta   90.00
_cell.angle_gamma   90.00
#
_symmetry.space_group_name_H-M   'P 1'
#
loop_
_entity.id
_entity.type
_entity.pdbx_description
1 polymer ?
#
loop_
_entity_poly.entity_id
_entity_poly.type
_entity_poly.pdbx_seq_one_letter_code
_entity_poly.pdbx_strand_id
1 'polypeptide(L)'
;EEMERAQKRGAKIYAEVSGYGATSDGHDMVQPSGEGAIRCMEMALKDLDVPVDYINPHATSTPVGDIKEIEALRKVFGADCPPISATKSLTGHSLGAAGVQEAIYSLLMMQDDFIAASAHIEELDPDFADMPIVQEARENAGLNCVLSNSFGFGGTNGSLVMKRV
;
A
#
# COMPACT_ATOMS: atom_id res chain seq x y z
N GLU A 1 16.73 -7.10 -8.53
CA GLU A 1 18.00 -7.80 -8.49
C GLU A 1 18.16 -8.53 -7.16
N GLU A 2 18.85 -9.66 -7.16
CA GLU A 2 19.13 -10.43 -5.95
C GLU A 2 20.06 -9.63 -5.02
N MET A 3 19.81 -9.69 -3.70
CA MET A 3 20.44 -8.83 -2.69
C MET A 3 21.95 -8.95 -2.64
N GLU A 4 22.48 -10.19 -2.54
CA GLU A 4 23.93 -10.41 -2.47
C GLU A 4 24.67 -9.93 -3.71
N ARG A 5 24.04 -10.04 -4.88
CA ARG A 5 24.61 -9.54 -6.14
C ARG A 5 24.64 -8.01 -6.15
N ALA A 6 23.58 -7.36 -5.68
CA ALA A 6 23.54 -5.90 -5.57
C ALA A 6 24.63 -5.39 -4.62
N GLN A 7 24.76 -6.00 -3.45
CA GLN A 7 25.82 -5.69 -2.47
C GLN A 7 27.23 -5.89 -3.04
N LYS A 8 27.48 -7.04 -3.68
CA LYS A 8 28.77 -7.40 -4.25
C LYS A 8 29.27 -6.41 -5.32
N ARG A 9 28.36 -5.83 -6.09
CA ARG A 9 28.71 -4.82 -7.11
C ARG A 9 28.68 -3.38 -6.59
N GLY A 10 28.40 -3.16 -5.29
CA GLY A 10 28.35 -1.84 -4.68
C GLY A 10 27.16 -0.99 -5.14
N ALA A 11 26.02 -1.63 -5.47
CA ALA A 11 24.82 -0.92 -5.87
C ALA A 11 24.24 -0.09 -4.73
N LYS A 12 23.62 1.06 -5.05
CA LYS A 12 22.71 1.71 -4.11
C LYS A 12 21.46 0.84 -3.99
N ILE A 13 21.19 0.36 -2.80
CA ILE A 13 19.98 -0.43 -2.48
C ILE A 13 18.98 0.51 -1.83
N TYR A 14 17.79 0.63 -2.40
CA TYR A 14 16.73 1.49 -1.88
C TYR A 14 15.89 0.79 -0.83
N ALA A 15 15.58 -0.48 -1.06
CA ALA A 15 14.88 -1.35 -0.13
C ALA A 15 15.03 -2.80 -0.56
N GLU A 16 14.68 -3.71 0.32
CA GLU A 16 14.43 -5.12 0.04
C GLU A 16 12.94 -5.32 -0.26
N VAL A 17 12.62 -6.06 -1.33
CA VAL A 17 11.27 -6.59 -1.54
C VAL A 17 11.11 -7.81 -0.65
N SER A 18 10.50 -7.60 0.53
CA SER A 18 10.42 -8.61 1.59
C SER A 18 9.13 -9.42 1.54
N GLY A 19 8.12 -8.93 0.81
CA GLY A 19 6.86 -9.63 0.67
C GLY A 19 6.18 -9.32 -0.65
N TYR A 20 5.50 -10.34 -1.18
CA TYR A 20 4.71 -10.23 -2.39
C TYR A 20 3.47 -11.12 -2.30
N GLY A 21 2.32 -10.55 -2.64
CA GLY A 21 1.09 -11.28 -2.79
C GLY A 21 0.45 -11.00 -4.14
N ALA A 22 -0.10 -12.01 -4.77
CA ALA A 22 -0.89 -11.87 -5.98
C ALA A 22 -2.07 -12.82 -5.93
N THR A 23 -3.28 -12.31 -6.14
CA THR A 23 -4.51 -13.08 -6.15
C THR A 23 -5.42 -12.65 -7.28
N SER A 24 -6.36 -13.51 -7.62
CA SER A 24 -7.49 -13.17 -8.49
C SER A 24 -8.76 -13.60 -7.78
N ASP A 25 -9.72 -12.69 -7.57
CA ASP A 25 -10.96 -13.02 -6.90
C ASP A 25 -12.11 -13.40 -7.85
N GLY A 26 -12.05 -12.98 -9.11
CA GLY A 26 -12.99 -13.38 -10.15
C GLY A 26 -14.47 -13.14 -9.82
N HIS A 27 -14.78 -12.30 -8.84
CA HIS A 27 -16.12 -12.04 -8.36
C HIS A 27 -16.95 -11.24 -9.38
N ASP A 28 -16.37 -10.16 -9.87
CA ASP A 28 -16.98 -9.27 -10.86
C ASP A 28 -15.87 -8.64 -11.70
N MET A 29 -16.20 -8.16 -12.93
CA MET A 29 -15.21 -7.53 -13.79
C MET A 29 -14.72 -6.18 -13.26
N VAL A 30 -15.56 -5.46 -12.55
CA VAL A 30 -15.30 -4.08 -12.10
C VAL A 30 -15.30 -3.95 -10.58
N GLN A 31 -16.24 -4.64 -9.89
CA GLN A 31 -16.43 -4.52 -8.46
C GLN A 31 -15.55 -5.50 -7.68
N PRO A 32 -14.67 -5.01 -6.79
CA PRO A 32 -13.86 -5.90 -5.95
C PRO A 32 -14.72 -6.61 -4.91
N SER A 33 -14.40 -7.86 -4.63
CA SER A 33 -15.04 -8.62 -3.54
C SER A 33 -14.53 -8.19 -2.15
N GLY A 34 -13.29 -7.69 -2.10
CA GLY A 34 -12.52 -7.47 -0.87
C GLY A 34 -11.80 -8.73 -0.39
N GLU A 35 -12.29 -9.92 -0.68
CA GLU A 35 -11.70 -11.18 -0.24
C GLU A 35 -10.34 -11.43 -0.93
N GLY A 36 -10.25 -11.16 -2.23
CA GLY A 36 -9.01 -11.25 -2.97
C GLY A 36 -7.94 -10.30 -2.43
N ALA A 37 -8.32 -9.09 -2.03
CA ALA A 37 -7.42 -8.11 -1.41
C ALA A 37 -6.90 -8.61 -0.04
N ILE A 38 -7.76 -9.19 0.80
CA ILE A 38 -7.37 -9.79 2.08
C ILE A 38 -6.31 -10.86 1.86
N ARG A 39 -6.59 -11.87 1.03
CA ARG A 39 -5.63 -12.95 0.74
C ARG A 39 -4.34 -12.43 0.13
N CYS A 40 -4.42 -11.41 -0.70
CA CYS A 40 -3.26 -10.80 -1.33
C CYS A 40 -2.32 -10.19 -0.29
N MET A 41 -2.86 -9.39 0.62
CA MET A 41 -2.11 -8.81 1.73
C MET A 41 -1.57 -9.87 2.69
N GLU A 42 -2.40 -10.85 3.09
CA GLU A 42 -1.96 -11.97 3.95
C GLU A 42 -0.79 -12.75 3.34
N MET A 43 -0.81 -12.98 2.02
CA MET A 43 0.32 -13.61 1.32
C MET A 43 1.58 -12.75 1.37
N ALA A 44 1.45 -11.44 1.15
CA ALA A 44 2.59 -10.51 1.17
C ALA A 44 3.20 -10.38 2.58
N LEU A 45 2.40 -10.51 3.62
CA LEU A 45 2.81 -10.35 5.02
C LEU A 45 3.26 -11.65 5.70
N LYS A 46 3.05 -12.81 5.06
CA LYS A 46 3.16 -14.14 5.68
C LYS A 46 4.48 -14.39 6.40
N ASP A 47 5.60 -14.02 5.79
CA ASP A 47 6.94 -14.30 6.30
C ASP A 47 7.65 -13.01 6.77
N LEU A 48 6.89 -11.93 6.97
CA LEU A 48 7.42 -10.64 7.39
C LEU A 48 7.80 -10.69 8.88
N ASP A 49 9.03 -10.28 9.19
CA ASP A 49 9.64 -10.32 10.53
C ASP A 49 9.60 -8.98 11.29
N VAL A 50 9.05 -7.95 10.65
CA VAL A 50 8.92 -6.58 11.20
C VAL A 50 7.50 -6.04 10.97
N PRO A 51 7.04 -5.08 11.78
CA PRO A 51 5.75 -4.45 11.52
C PRO A 51 5.78 -3.60 10.26
N VAL A 52 4.62 -3.40 9.63
CA VAL A 52 4.42 -2.42 8.57
C VAL A 52 4.23 -1.05 9.22
N ASP A 53 4.97 -0.04 8.77
CA ASP A 53 4.92 1.32 9.30
C ASP A 53 4.00 2.25 8.50
N TYR A 54 3.69 1.89 7.25
CA TYR A 54 2.88 2.69 6.34
C TYR A 54 2.25 1.85 5.24
N ILE A 55 1.04 2.23 4.84
CA ILE A 55 0.31 1.62 3.72
C ILE A 55 0.02 2.67 2.65
N ASN A 56 0.47 2.40 1.42
CA ASN A 56 -0.01 3.08 0.22
C ASN A 56 -1.14 2.23 -0.40
N PRO A 57 -2.41 2.60 -0.21
CA PRO A 57 -3.53 1.82 -0.69
C PRO A 57 -3.77 2.00 -2.19
N HIS A 58 -4.55 1.14 -2.78
CA HIS A 58 -5.03 1.32 -4.15
C HIS A 58 -5.95 2.55 -4.27
N ALA A 59 -6.89 2.71 -3.37
CA ALA A 59 -7.75 3.87 -3.12
C ALA A 59 -7.99 4.78 -4.35
N THR A 60 -8.90 4.37 -5.20
CA THR A 60 -9.22 5.07 -6.47
C THR A 60 -10.23 6.19 -6.32
N SER A 61 -10.67 6.48 -5.10
CA SER A 61 -11.75 7.43 -4.78
C SER A 61 -13.08 7.05 -5.43
N THR A 62 -13.39 5.76 -5.37
CA THR A 62 -14.67 5.22 -5.84
C THR A 62 -15.51 4.71 -4.66
N PRO A 63 -16.86 4.90 -4.69
CA PRO A 63 -17.71 4.56 -3.54
C PRO A 63 -17.62 3.10 -3.10
N VAL A 64 -17.37 2.17 -4.02
CA VAL A 64 -17.27 0.74 -3.70
C VAL A 64 -15.83 0.34 -3.42
N GLY A 65 -14.88 0.82 -4.22
CA GLY A 65 -13.48 0.41 -4.16
C GLY A 65 -12.84 0.76 -2.83
N ASP A 66 -12.97 1.99 -2.40
CA ASP A 66 -12.35 2.49 -1.16
C ASP A 66 -12.93 1.79 0.09
N ILE A 67 -14.26 1.60 0.12
CA ILE A 67 -14.92 0.87 1.22
C ILE A 67 -14.41 -0.57 1.30
N LYS A 68 -14.34 -1.26 0.17
CA LYS A 68 -13.86 -2.66 0.14
C LYS A 68 -12.39 -2.79 0.53
N GLU A 69 -11.56 -1.84 0.16
CA GLU A 69 -10.16 -1.85 0.58
C GLU A 69 -10.01 -1.57 2.08
N ILE A 70 -10.74 -0.60 2.63
CA ILE A 70 -10.74 -0.32 4.07
C ILE A 70 -11.28 -1.51 4.88
N GLU A 71 -12.36 -2.18 4.43
CA GLU A 71 -12.83 -3.41 5.05
C GLU A 71 -11.74 -4.49 5.07
N ALA A 72 -11.00 -4.63 3.96
CA ALA A 72 -9.89 -5.58 3.87
C ALA A 72 -8.73 -5.21 4.82
N LEU A 73 -8.35 -3.93 4.89
CA LEU A 73 -7.32 -3.44 5.82
C LEU A 73 -7.71 -3.66 7.28
N ARG A 74 -8.96 -3.37 7.67
CA ARG A 74 -9.47 -3.69 9.01
C ARG A 74 -9.37 -5.18 9.33
N LYS A 75 -9.65 -6.03 8.34
CA LYS A 75 -9.59 -7.49 8.54
C LYS A 75 -8.16 -7.97 8.74
N VAL A 76 -7.20 -7.42 8.01
CA VAL A 76 -5.78 -7.84 8.04
C VAL A 76 -5.05 -7.27 9.26
N PHE A 77 -5.25 -5.99 9.56
CA PHE A 77 -4.46 -5.27 10.58
C PHE A 77 -5.21 -5.03 11.89
N GLY A 78 -6.54 -5.07 11.88
CA GLY A 78 -7.34 -4.81 13.08
C GLY A 78 -7.09 -3.42 13.68
N ALA A 79 -6.90 -3.39 15.00
CA ALA A 79 -6.63 -2.16 15.75
C ALA A 79 -5.20 -1.61 15.53
N ASP A 80 -4.29 -2.43 15.04
CA ASP A 80 -2.88 -2.09 14.82
C ASP A 80 -2.61 -1.63 13.38
N CYS A 81 -3.64 -1.14 12.69
CA CYS A 81 -3.50 -0.66 11.31
C CYS A 81 -2.53 0.53 11.26
N PRO A 82 -1.46 0.43 10.46
CA PRO A 82 -0.49 1.52 10.32
C PRO A 82 -1.10 2.72 9.56
N PRO A 83 -0.44 3.90 9.60
CA PRO A 83 -0.85 5.07 8.83
C PRO A 83 -1.09 4.75 7.36
N ILE A 84 -2.18 5.29 6.81
CA ILE A 84 -2.62 5.07 5.43
C ILE A 84 -2.64 6.40 4.69
N SER A 85 -2.02 6.49 3.52
CA SER A 85 -2.24 7.63 2.64
C SER A 85 -2.23 7.24 1.17
N ALA A 86 -3.22 7.74 0.44
CA ALA A 86 -3.41 7.47 -0.97
C ALA A 86 -2.66 8.49 -1.84
N THR A 87 -1.55 8.11 -2.44
CA THR A 87 -0.77 8.99 -3.33
C THR A 87 -1.52 9.35 -4.62
N LYS A 88 -2.53 8.56 -5.01
CA LYS A 88 -3.42 8.89 -6.14
C LYS A 88 -4.18 10.20 -5.94
N SER A 89 -4.41 10.63 -4.71
CA SER A 89 -5.01 11.93 -4.41
C SER A 89 -4.18 13.12 -4.96
N LEU A 90 -2.87 12.93 -5.09
CA LEU A 90 -1.91 13.92 -5.61
C LEU A 90 -1.61 13.73 -7.10
N THR A 91 -1.59 12.50 -7.59
CA THR A 91 -1.04 12.16 -8.91
C THR A 91 -2.09 11.72 -9.92
N GLY A 92 -3.28 11.39 -9.45
CA GLY A 92 -4.29 10.69 -10.26
C GLY A 92 -3.96 9.21 -10.45
N HIS A 93 -4.83 8.50 -11.17
CA HIS A 93 -4.70 7.08 -11.43
C HIS A 93 -4.10 6.83 -12.81
N SER A 94 -2.85 6.41 -12.87
CA SER A 94 -2.11 6.15 -14.12
C SER A 94 -2.29 4.72 -14.67
N LEU A 95 -3.39 4.06 -14.32
CA LEU A 95 -3.76 2.73 -14.81
C LEU A 95 -2.66 1.68 -14.58
N GLY A 96 -2.15 1.05 -15.64
CA GLY A 96 -1.13 0.01 -15.55
C GLY A 96 0.21 0.45 -14.98
N ALA A 97 0.48 1.76 -14.91
CA ALA A 97 1.70 2.31 -14.30
C ALA A 97 1.53 2.63 -12.79
N ALA A 98 0.30 2.62 -12.26
CA ALA A 98 0.01 3.07 -10.90
C ALA A 98 0.80 2.31 -9.84
N GLY A 99 0.83 0.98 -9.88
CA GLY A 99 1.52 0.17 -8.87
C GLY A 99 3.03 0.43 -8.81
N VAL A 100 3.68 0.65 -9.97
CA VAL A 100 5.09 1.02 -10.02
C VAL A 100 5.33 2.42 -9.45
N GLN A 101 4.47 3.37 -9.77
CA GLN A 101 4.55 4.73 -9.24
C GLN A 101 4.37 4.74 -7.73
N GLU A 102 3.39 4.02 -7.20
CA GLU A 102 3.13 3.91 -5.76
C GLU A 102 4.30 3.27 -5.02
N ALA A 103 4.92 2.24 -5.60
CA ALA A 103 6.15 1.67 -5.06
C ALA A 103 7.30 2.70 -5.03
N ILE A 104 7.50 3.46 -6.10
CA ILE A 104 8.52 4.53 -6.15
C ILE A 104 8.22 5.62 -5.12
N TYR A 105 6.98 6.09 -5.00
CA TYR A 105 6.63 7.10 -3.99
C TYR A 105 6.84 6.59 -2.57
N SER A 106 6.50 5.33 -2.31
CA SER A 106 6.76 4.70 -1.01
C SER A 106 8.26 4.62 -0.69
N LEU A 107 9.09 4.30 -1.68
CA LEU A 107 10.56 4.32 -1.53
C LEU A 107 11.11 5.71 -1.27
N LEU A 108 10.58 6.75 -1.94
CA LEU A 108 10.97 8.14 -1.69
C LEU A 108 10.55 8.59 -0.29
N MET A 109 9.33 8.25 0.15
CA MET A 109 8.87 8.51 1.51
C MET A 109 9.76 7.81 2.56
N MET A 110 10.14 6.56 2.31
CA MET A 110 11.11 5.86 3.17
C MET A 110 12.48 6.54 3.18
N GLN A 111 12.99 6.97 2.03
CA GLN A 111 14.31 7.60 1.90
C GLN A 111 14.37 8.92 2.67
N ASP A 112 13.36 9.77 2.51
CA ASP A 112 13.32 11.13 3.03
C ASP A 112 12.53 11.23 4.36
N ASP A 113 12.10 10.09 4.89
CA ASP A 113 11.44 9.88 6.20
C ASP A 113 10.19 10.74 6.42
N PHE A 114 9.28 10.71 5.47
CA PHE A 114 7.98 11.39 5.58
C PHE A 114 6.83 10.52 5.06
N ILE A 115 5.59 10.89 5.39
CA ILE A 115 4.37 10.35 4.77
C ILE A 115 3.64 11.50 4.08
N ALA A 116 3.42 11.36 2.77
CA ALA A 116 2.59 12.30 2.02
C ALA A 116 1.12 12.20 2.48
N ALA A 117 0.38 13.29 2.42
CA ALA A 117 -1.04 13.27 2.76
C ALA A 117 -1.89 12.55 1.70
N SER A 118 -3.00 11.97 2.14
CA SER A 118 -4.18 11.80 1.28
C SER A 118 -4.78 13.19 1.07
N ALA A 119 -4.43 13.85 -0.03
CA ALA A 119 -4.80 15.22 -0.29
C ALA A 119 -6.28 15.36 -0.68
N HIS A 120 -6.78 16.61 -0.59
CA HIS A 120 -8.12 17.01 -1.02
C HIS A 120 -9.27 16.36 -0.23
N ILE A 121 -9.03 15.92 1.00
CA ILE A 121 -10.09 15.48 1.91
C ILE A 121 -10.59 16.72 2.65
N GLU A 122 -11.75 17.25 2.28
CA GLU A 122 -12.42 18.35 2.98
C GLU A 122 -13.19 17.84 4.21
N GLU A 123 -13.83 16.68 4.05
CA GLU A 123 -14.54 15.97 5.12
C GLU A 123 -14.27 14.46 4.96
N LEU A 124 -13.76 13.84 6.02
CA LEU A 124 -13.53 12.40 6.02
C LEU A 124 -14.86 11.67 6.10
N ASP A 125 -15.06 10.71 5.20
CA ASP A 125 -16.25 9.84 5.24
C ASP A 125 -16.34 9.14 6.61
N PRO A 126 -17.51 9.19 7.28
CA PRO A 126 -17.70 8.54 8.58
C PRO A 126 -17.33 7.06 8.63
N ASP A 127 -17.46 6.36 7.50
CA ASP A 127 -17.08 4.94 7.40
C ASP A 127 -15.57 4.71 7.52
N PHE A 128 -14.75 5.76 7.46
CA PHE A 128 -13.29 5.71 7.62
C PHE A 128 -12.78 6.33 8.92
N ALA A 129 -13.68 6.81 9.79
CA ALA A 129 -13.32 7.60 10.98
C ALA A 129 -12.44 6.83 11.99
N ASP A 130 -12.49 5.51 12.00
CA ASP A 130 -11.66 4.63 12.85
C ASP A 130 -10.31 4.27 12.22
N MET A 131 -10.06 4.66 10.97
CA MET A 131 -8.85 4.31 10.24
C MET A 131 -7.80 5.44 10.31
N PRO A 132 -6.51 5.10 10.40
CA PRO A 132 -5.44 6.07 10.56
C PRO A 132 -5.09 6.76 9.22
N ILE A 133 -6.07 7.40 8.59
CA ILE A 133 -5.89 8.14 7.34
C ILE A 133 -5.05 9.40 7.59
N VAL A 134 -3.95 9.52 6.87
CA VAL A 134 -3.05 10.67 6.96
C VAL A 134 -3.57 11.80 6.07
N GLN A 135 -4.16 12.83 6.66
CA GLN A 135 -4.74 13.98 5.95
C GLN A 135 -3.74 15.14 5.80
N GLU A 136 -2.69 15.16 6.60
CA GLU A 136 -1.60 16.13 6.52
C GLU A 136 -0.25 15.40 6.44
N ALA A 137 0.70 15.94 5.71
CA ALA A 137 2.02 15.32 5.60
C ALA A 137 2.69 15.20 6.98
N ARG A 138 3.36 14.09 7.22
CA ARG A 138 4.06 13.80 8.48
C ARG A 138 5.56 13.67 8.19
N GLU A 139 6.35 14.53 8.81
CA GLU A 139 7.80 14.44 8.79
C GLU A 139 8.30 13.52 9.93
N ASN A 140 9.50 12.97 9.77
CA ASN A 140 10.14 12.07 10.73
C ASN A 140 9.24 10.89 11.09
N ALA A 141 8.70 10.24 10.07
CA ALA A 141 7.70 9.20 10.21
C ALA A 141 8.26 7.84 10.67
N GLY A 142 9.59 7.65 10.62
CA GLY A 142 10.28 6.44 11.06
C GLY A 142 10.06 5.25 10.15
N LEU A 143 9.89 5.47 8.84
CA LEU A 143 9.52 4.43 7.88
C LEU A 143 10.64 3.41 7.62
N ASN A 144 10.44 2.17 8.02
CA ASN A 144 11.34 1.04 7.77
C ASN A 144 10.71 -0.05 6.91
N CYS A 145 9.38 -0.21 6.98
CA CYS A 145 8.64 -1.22 6.24
C CYS A 145 7.34 -0.65 5.72
N VAL A 146 7.09 -0.78 4.44
CA VAL A 146 5.90 -0.22 3.78
C VAL A 146 5.19 -1.27 2.95
N LEU A 147 3.86 -1.22 2.93
CA LEU A 147 2.99 -2.03 2.08
C LEU A 147 2.38 -1.14 0.99
N SER A 148 2.44 -1.59 -0.26
CA SER A 148 1.77 -0.95 -1.39
C SER A 148 0.78 -1.93 -2.01
N ASN A 149 -0.48 -1.50 -2.14
CA ASN A 149 -1.57 -2.27 -2.73
C ASN A 149 -1.93 -1.78 -4.13
N SER A 150 -2.22 -2.70 -5.02
CA SER A 150 -2.71 -2.40 -6.36
C SER A 150 -3.75 -3.44 -6.77
N PHE A 151 -5.00 -3.00 -6.91
CA PHE A 151 -6.15 -3.87 -7.19
C PHE A 151 -6.79 -3.47 -8.51
N GLY A 152 -6.78 -4.37 -9.47
CA GLY A 152 -7.21 -4.10 -10.84
C GLY A 152 -8.55 -4.73 -11.20
N PHE A 153 -9.15 -4.22 -12.27
CA PHE A 153 -10.33 -4.83 -12.88
C PHE A 153 -10.08 -6.30 -13.24
N GLY A 154 -11.16 -7.10 -13.21
CA GLY A 154 -11.08 -8.54 -13.38
C GLY A 154 -10.66 -9.28 -12.11
N GLY A 155 -10.58 -8.57 -10.97
CA GLY A 155 -10.22 -9.15 -9.68
C GLY A 155 -8.72 -9.43 -9.51
N THR A 156 -7.87 -8.83 -10.32
CA THR A 156 -6.41 -8.98 -10.19
C THR A 156 -5.89 -8.10 -9.06
N ASN A 157 -5.33 -8.70 -8.02
CA ASN A 157 -4.80 -8.01 -6.85
C ASN A 157 -3.29 -8.25 -6.72
N GLY A 158 -2.56 -7.20 -6.36
CA GLY A 158 -1.14 -7.24 -6.04
C GLY A 158 -0.85 -6.45 -4.77
N SER A 159 -0.06 -7.03 -3.86
CA SER A 159 0.47 -6.38 -2.67
C SER A 159 1.96 -6.56 -2.61
N LEU A 160 2.70 -5.49 -2.35
CA LEU A 160 4.15 -5.47 -2.29
C LEU A 160 4.60 -4.91 -0.95
N VAL A 161 5.48 -5.65 -0.26
CA VAL A 161 6.14 -5.18 0.97
C VAL A 161 7.58 -4.81 0.66
N MET A 162 7.97 -3.62 1.04
CA MET A 162 9.34 -3.12 0.91
C MET A 162 9.89 -2.75 2.28
N LYS A 163 11.08 -3.26 2.59
CA LYS A 163 11.76 -3.06 3.88
C LYS A 163 13.10 -2.36 3.68
N ARG A 164 13.44 -1.43 4.58
CA ARG A 164 14.77 -0.78 4.62
C ARG A 164 15.86 -1.83 4.86
N VAL A 165 17.00 -1.67 4.22
CA VAL A 165 18.18 -2.54 4.33
C VAL A 165 19.21 -1.95 5.28
#